data_532a37ad5480754ff4f477b0ae0445e1
#
_entry.id   532a37ad5480754ff4f477b0ae0445e1
#
_cell.length_a   1.000
_cell.length_b   1.000
_cell.length_c   1.000
_cell.angle_alpha   90.00
_cell.angle_beta   90.00
_cell.angle_gamma   90.00
#
_symmetry.space_group_name_H-M   'P 1'
#
loop_
_entity.id
_entity.type
_entity.pdbx_description
1 polymer ?
#
loop_
_entity_poly.entity_id
_entity_poly.type
_entity_poly.pdbx_seq_one_letter_code
_entity_poly.pdbx_strand_id
1 'polypeptide(L)'
;VPGRYPQATIRLLTVSELQALSMQELRIMRNEIYARHGYIFKKKELMSHFSDQPWYKPCNTNVDHLLTDIEKKNIELIKQFER
;
A
#
# COMPACT_ATOMS: atom_id res chain seq x y z
N VAL A 1 4.71 1.87 -12.56
CA VAL A 1 4.53 1.53 -11.14
C VAL A 1 3.67 0.28 -11.04
N PRO A 2 4.20 -0.79 -10.47
CA PRO A 2 3.45 -2.05 -10.38
C PRO A 2 2.38 -2.01 -9.29
N GLY A 3 1.40 -2.90 -9.42
CA GLY A 3 0.37 -3.11 -8.44
C GLY A 3 -1.01 -2.76 -8.94
N ARG A 4 -2.01 -3.00 -8.10
CA ARG A 4 -3.41 -2.74 -8.41
C ARG A 4 -3.78 -1.26 -8.24
N TYR A 5 -3.06 -0.55 -7.35
CA TYR A 5 -3.34 0.84 -7.01
C TYR A 5 -2.08 1.71 -7.20
N PRO A 6 -1.55 1.81 -8.42
CA PRO A 6 -0.33 2.59 -8.65
C PRO A 6 -0.51 4.08 -8.33
N GLN A 7 -1.74 4.60 -8.39
CA GLN A 7 -2.04 6.00 -8.09
C GLN A 7 -1.63 6.40 -6.67
N ALA A 8 -1.60 5.44 -5.73
CA ALA A 8 -1.23 5.72 -4.33
C ALA A 8 0.24 6.11 -4.17
N THR A 9 1.07 5.83 -5.17
CA THR A 9 2.48 6.20 -5.21
C THR A 9 2.73 7.41 -6.11
N ILE A 10 1.88 7.63 -7.12
CA ILE A 10 2.11 8.62 -8.18
C ILE A 10 1.59 10.01 -7.81
N ARG A 11 0.43 10.08 -7.15
CA ARG A 11 -0.25 11.34 -6.85
C ARG A 11 -0.97 11.31 -5.52
N LEU A 12 -1.41 12.48 -5.04
CA LEU A 12 -2.26 12.53 -3.86
C LEU A 12 -3.64 11.94 -4.19
N LEU A 13 -4.12 11.08 -3.29
CA LEU A 13 -5.44 10.46 -3.42
C LEU A 13 -6.54 11.44 -3.01
N THR A 14 -7.73 11.22 -3.52
CA THR A 14 -8.90 12.03 -3.17
C THR A 14 -9.82 11.26 -2.21
N VAL A 15 -10.56 11.99 -1.39
CA VAL A 15 -11.56 11.42 -0.50
C VAL A 15 -12.60 10.62 -1.29
N SER A 16 -13.04 11.16 -2.42
CA SER A 16 -14.05 10.53 -3.26
C SER A 16 -13.65 9.13 -3.72
N GLU A 17 -12.40 8.97 -4.19
CA GLU A 17 -11.95 7.66 -4.66
C GLU A 17 -11.82 6.65 -3.52
N LEU A 18 -11.46 7.10 -2.31
CA LEU A 18 -11.34 6.21 -1.16
C LEU A 18 -12.72 5.78 -0.63
N GLN A 19 -13.71 6.66 -0.70
CA GLN A 19 -15.07 6.33 -0.27
C GLN A 19 -15.71 5.22 -1.11
N ALA A 20 -15.26 5.06 -2.34
CA ALA A 20 -15.75 4.02 -3.25
C ALA A 20 -15.16 2.63 -2.97
N LEU A 21 -14.16 2.54 -2.11
CA LEU A 21 -13.45 1.28 -1.84
C LEU A 21 -13.98 0.58 -0.58
N SER A 22 -13.95 -0.75 -0.60
CA SER A 22 -14.25 -1.55 0.58
C SER A 22 -13.11 -1.45 1.60
N MET A 23 -13.37 -1.89 2.85
CA MET A 23 -12.33 -1.95 3.88
C MET A 23 -11.16 -2.82 3.43
N GLN A 24 -11.43 -3.95 2.79
CA GLN A 24 -10.40 -4.84 2.28
C GLN A 24 -9.58 -4.18 1.18
N GLU A 25 -10.23 -3.48 0.27
CA GLU A 25 -9.54 -2.78 -0.80
C GLU A 25 -8.65 -1.65 -0.27
N LEU A 26 -9.13 -0.90 0.71
CA LEU A 26 -8.34 0.15 1.38
C LEU A 26 -7.09 -0.46 2.05
N ARG A 27 -7.27 -1.58 2.73
CA ARG A 27 -6.16 -2.28 3.40
C ARG A 27 -5.10 -2.71 2.39
N ILE A 28 -5.51 -3.28 1.27
CA ILE A 28 -4.60 -3.71 0.21
C ILE A 28 -3.90 -2.50 -0.43
N MET A 29 -4.64 -1.44 -0.72
CA MET A 29 -4.07 -0.21 -1.28
C MET A 29 -2.95 0.34 -0.40
N ARG A 30 -3.19 0.46 0.91
CA ARG A 30 -2.20 0.98 1.85
C ARG A 30 -0.97 0.07 1.93
N ASN A 31 -1.18 -1.23 2.07
CA ASN A 31 -0.08 -2.18 2.19
C ASN A 31 0.69 -2.36 0.89
N GLU A 32 0.06 -2.15 -0.25
CA GLU A 32 0.73 -2.20 -1.55
C GLU A 32 1.84 -1.14 -1.66
N ILE A 33 1.66 0.02 -1.01
CA ILE A 33 2.69 1.05 -0.96
C ILE A 33 3.97 0.48 -0.31
N TYR A 34 3.81 -0.22 0.82
CA TYR A 34 4.94 -0.86 1.50
C TYR A 34 5.53 -2.00 0.66
N ALA A 35 4.66 -2.79 0.01
CA ALA A 35 5.09 -3.92 -0.80
C ALA A 35 5.97 -3.48 -1.99
N ARG A 36 5.65 -2.33 -2.59
CA ARG A 36 6.46 -1.79 -3.70
C ARG A 36 7.90 -1.47 -3.28
N HIS A 37 8.10 -1.17 -2.00
CA HIS A 37 9.43 -0.93 -1.43
C HIS A 37 10.08 -2.21 -0.91
N GLY A 38 9.47 -3.36 -1.11
CA GLY A 38 10.03 -4.64 -0.71
C GLY A 38 9.85 -4.98 0.76
N TYR A 39 8.83 -4.43 1.41
CA TYR A 39 8.56 -4.73 2.81
C TYR A 39 8.23 -6.21 3.01
N ILE A 40 8.83 -6.82 4.03
CA ILE A 40 8.56 -8.20 4.41
C ILE A 40 7.43 -8.20 5.43
N PHE A 41 6.25 -8.65 5.02
CA PHE A 41 5.05 -8.61 5.87
C PHE A 41 5.10 -9.68 6.96
N LYS A 42 4.70 -9.29 8.17
CA LYS A 42 4.61 -10.22 9.30
C LYS A 42 3.28 -10.96 9.32
N LYS A 43 2.20 -10.33 8.82
CA LYS A 43 0.89 -10.96 8.74
C LYS A 43 0.83 -11.91 7.57
N LYS A 44 0.43 -13.16 7.83
CA LYS A 44 0.44 -14.22 6.84
C LYS A 44 -0.42 -13.90 5.62
N GLU A 45 -1.60 -13.32 5.83
CA GLU A 45 -2.52 -13.01 4.74
C GLU A 45 -1.97 -11.96 3.79
N LEU A 46 -1.26 -10.94 4.32
CA LEU A 46 -0.62 -9.92 3.50
C LEU A 46 0.60 -10.48 2.77
N MET A 47 1.41 -11.26 3.47
CA MET A 47 2.56 -11.91 2.85
C MET A 47 2.15 -12.84 1.72
N SER A 48 1.09 -13.63 1.94
CA SER A 48 0.54 -14.53 0.94
C SER A 48 0.00 -13.75 -0.27
N HIS A 49 -0.77 -12.70 -0.01
CA HIS A 49 -1.33 -11.88 -1.09
C HIS A 49 -0.24 -11.29 -1.98
N PHE A 50 0.78 -10.65 -1.38
CA PHE A 50 1.81 -10.00 -2.17
C PHE A 50 2.80 -10.98 -2.79
N SER A 51 3.03 -12.13 -2.18
CA SER A 51 3.89 -13.17 -2.75
C SER A 51 3.37 -13.71 -4.07
N ASP A 52 2.06 -13.60 -4.32
CA ASP A 52 1.46 -13.99 -5.59
C ASP A 52 1.69 -12.95 -6.69
N GLN A 53 2.20 -11.77 -6.35
CA GLN A 53 2.44 -10.71 -7.32
C GLN A 53 3.84 -10.85 -7.92
N PRO A 54 3.97 -10.87 -9.26
CA PRO A 54 5.28 -11.07 -9.89
C PRO A 54 6.28 -9.94 -9.62
N TRP A 55 5.80 -8.75 -9.31
CA TRP A 55 6.65 -7.59 -9.04
C TRP A 55 7.16 -7.51 -7.60
N TYR A 56 6.55 -8.27 -6.67
CA TYR A 56 6.92 -8.19 -5.25
C TYR A 56 8.23 -8.91 -4.99
N LYS A 57 9.20 -8.19 -4.39
CA LYS A 57 10.51 -8.72 -4.03
C LYS A 57 10.80 -8.37 -2.57
N PRO A 58 10.44 -9.24 -1.62
CA PRO A 58 10.65 -8.97 -0.20
C PRO A 58 12.16 -8.89 0.10
N CYS A 59 12.58 -7.78 0.68
CA CYS A 59 14.00 -7.54 0.96
C CYS A 59 14.24 -6.64 2.18
N ASN A 60 13.23 -5.98 2.70
CA ASN A 60 13.39 -5.02 3.81
C ASN A 60 12.42 -5.28 4.95
N THR A 61 12.94 -5.29 6.18
CA THR A 61 12.10 -5.39 7.38
C THR A 61 11.51 -4.04 7.79
N ASN A 62 12.06 -2.95 7.28
CA ASN A 62 11.58 -1.60 7.52
C ASN A 62 11.75 -0.77 6.25
N VAL A 63 10.69 -0.10 5.81
CA VAL A 63 10.70 0.71 4.59
C VAL A 63 10.32 2.17 4.84
N ASP A 64 10.14 2.59 6.09
CA ASP A 64 9.68 3.94 6.42
C ASP A 64 10.58 5.02 5.81
N HIS A 65 11.88 4.79 5.80
CA HIS A 65 12.86 5.73 5.22
C HIS A 65 12.81 5.78 3.69
N LEU A 66 12.11 4.85 3.05
CA LEU A 66 11.97 4.79 1.59
C LEU A 66 10.69 5.45 1.08
N LEU A 67 9.73 5.71 1.96
CA LEU A 67 8.45 6.30 1.58
C LEU A 67 8.64 7.74 1.11
N THR A 68 7.99 8.09 -0.01
CA THR A 68 7.95 9.46 -0.49
C THR A 68 6.95 10.28 0.32
N ASP A 69 7.02 11.61 0.20
CA ASP A 69 6.06 12.49 0.87
C ASP A 69 4.63 12.21 0.39
N ILE A 70 4.45 11.98 -0.90
CA ILE A 70 3.15 11.61 -1.47
C ILE A 70 2.63 10.33 -0.83
N GLU A 71 3.48 9.31 -0.74
CA GLU A 71 3.10 8.02 -0.14
C GLU A 71 2.72 8.16 1.33
N LYS A 72 3.49 8.94 2.10
CA LYS A 72 3.19 9.18 3.52
C LYS A 72 1.83 9.84 3.70
N LYS A 73 1.53 10.86 2.89
CA LYS A 73 0.24 11.55 2.95
C LYS A 73 -0.91 10.62 2.57
N ASN A 74 -0.72 9.81 1.54
CA ASN A 74 -1.72 8.85 1.11
C ASN A 74 -1.98 7.77 2.16
N ILE A 75 -0.94 7.27 2.81
CA ILE A 75 -1.07 6.31 3.91
C ILE A 75 -1.93 6.89 5.02
N GLU A 76 -1.65 8.13 5.45
CA GLU A 76 -2.43 8.78 6.49
C GLU A 76 -3.89 8.96 6.10
N LEU A 77 -4.15 9.36 4.85
CA LEU A 77 -5.51 9.53 4.37
C LEU A 77 -6.25 8.18 4.32
N ILE A 78 -5.62 7.15 3.78
CA ILE A 78 -6.22 5.81 3.70
C ILE A 78 -6.60 5.31 5.10
N LYS A 79 -5.71 5.48 6.08
CA LYS A 79 -5.97 5.07 7.47
C LYS A 79 -7.23 5.69 8.05
N GLN A 80 -7.56 6.93 7.66
CA GLN A 80 -8.77 7.59 8.13
C GLN A 80 -10.04 6.91 7.65
N PHE A 81 -9.98 6.18 6.54
CA PHE A 81 -11.11 5.46 5.97
C PHE A 81 -11.13 3.98 6.37
N GLU A 82 -10.01 3.44 6.86
CA GLU A 82 -9.95 2.10 7.43
C GLU A 82 -10.51 2.12 8.85
N ARG A 83 -11.38 1.18 9.16
CA ARG A 83 -12.01 1.12 10.49
C ARG A 83 -11.91 -0.26 11.08
#